data_c68d1d1132048913da8f314202c07d58
#
_entry.id   c68d1d1132048913da8f314202c07d58
#
_cell.length_a   1.000
_cell.length_b   1.000
_cell.length_c   1.000
_cell.angle_alpha   90.00
_cell.angle_beta   90.00
_cell.angle_gamma   90.00
#
_symmetry.space_group_name_H-M   'P 1'
#
loop_
_entity.id
_entity.type
_entity.pdbx_description
1 polymer ?
#
loop_
_entity_poly.entity_id
_entity_poly.type
_entity_poly.pdbx_seq_one_letter_code
_entity_poly.pdbx_strand_id
1 'polypeptide(L)'
;MKKHLLLLAALGLWGMAVAATPSDTYVYLQSAVVDSLDPVQGYDGASNGIIENIYETLYSFKKDSLSEYEPTLATSYEVSDDGLTYTFHLRKGVKFHSGNPMTCEDVKYSMQRNLVVMPGDSGAWIFGSVLTGYGDDAMTEAKRALGDNASKAEIDQFLDQYWKKIEAAVTCDDMYTVSFHLAKPDVSFMARLLFTGAAVVDSKFAVAHGEWSGTEADWKDWIGRDLRTSYLHKHDAGTGPYKLVKWDGNNVVAEAFEGYWGGAPTIKKVLVQSVEEEATRLEALRRGDADRVDVNSWATVNAKVKQMSGVKVWSDPKWSPAGAHVVFFNFNVQGENNPYIGSGKLDGNGIPRDFFSDINLRKAFAYCLDQDAIYNDLFEGHGSWYTMALPPTWPGYDPDIPIRKLDLDKAEEYFKKAWGGKVWEKGFKLTITYNAGNTERQTVAEMIKANVESINPKFKIDIAPLQWSDYLKAARAKSLPIWPLGWGADYADSDNFIHPFYHSRGSLAKRQNFKDPEFDKLIDYARTLVKPEQQAERFEIYKKIGRMAYDVLPNIPYPLQSPFIITRDNLQGVYYNSMLSRDFYWKDISKK
;
A
#
# COMPACT_ATOMS: atom_id res chain seq x y z
N MET A 1 62.07 47.68 24.43
CA MET A 1 61.65 47.73 23.02
C MET A 1 61.46 46.30 22.55
N LYS A 2 60.23 45.82 22.52
CA LYS A 2 59.89 44.43 22.26
C LYS A 2 59.59 44.25 20.76
N LYS A 3 60.29 43.35 20.08
CA LYS A 3 60.05 42.90 18.71
C LYS A 3 58.92 41.87 18.74
N HIS A 4 57.81 42.11 18.08
CA HIS A 4 56.78 41.12 17.82
C HIS A 4 57.11 40.36 16.52
N LEU A 5 57.33 39.06 16.66
CA LEU A 5 57.43 38.10 15.56
C LEU A 5 56.02 37.70 15.14
N LEU A 6 55.64 38.01 13.91
CA LEU A 6 54.45 37.49 13.28
C LEU A 6 54.73 36.07 12.74
N LEU A 7 54.12 35.06 13.37
CA LEU A 7 54.05 33.72 12.82
C LEU A 7 52.87 33.62 11.85
N LEU A 8 53.15 33.56 10.56
CA LEU A 8 52.18 33.13 9.54
C LEU A 8 51.97 31.63 9.66
N ALA A 9 50.84 31.20 10.24
CA ALA A 9 50.40 29.83 10.21
C ALA A 9 49.85 29.56 8.79
N ALA A 10 50.56 28.77 8.00
CA ALA A 10 50.09 28.17 6.78
C ALA A 10 49.04 27.12 7.14
N LEU A 11 47.77 27.44 7.01
CA LEU A 11 46.68 26.47 7.04
C LEU A 11 46.78 25.63 5.77
N GLY A 12 47.44 24.48 5.89
CA GLY A 12 47.36 23.42 4.89
C GLY A 12 45.91 22.94 4.78
N LEU A 13 45.30 23.18 3.63
CA LEU A 13 44.09 22.49 3.19
C LEU A 13 44.39 20.98 3.08
N TRP A 14 44.27 20.28 4.17
CA TRP A 14 44.08 18.84 4.12
C TRP A 14 42.67 18.64 3.63
N GLY A 15 42.51 18.25 2.36
CA GLY A 15 41.27 17.68 1.87
C GLY A 15 40.95 16.49 2.77
N MET A 16 39.99 16.63 3.68
CA MET A 16 39.38 15.50 4.36
C MET A 16 38.79 14.62 3.27
N ALA A 17 39.46 13.53 2.95
CA ALA A 17 38.83 12.43 2.24
C ALA A 17 37.62 12.05 3.10
N VAL A 18 36.42 12.34 2.62
CA VAL A 18 35.17 11.90 3.25
C VAL A 18 35.22 10.38 3.20
N ALA A 19 35.40 9.73 4.35
CA ALA A 19 35.42 8.28 4.42
C ALA A 19 34.01 7.79 4.06
N ALA A 20 33.92 6.97 3.01
CA ALA A 20 32.69 6.25 2.71
C ALA A 20 32.19 5.49 3.95
N THR A 21 30.89 5.26 4.03
CA THR A 21 30.27 4.48 5.11
C THR A 21 31.01 3.15 5.29
N PRO A 22 31.26 2.66 6.52
CA PRO A 22 31.97 1.40 6.75
C PRO A 22 31.36 0.22 5.98
N SER A 23 32.18 -0.77 5.62
CA SER A 23 31.73 -1.92 4.81
C SER A 23 30.69 -2.80 5.50
N ASP A 24 30.61 -2.75 6.84
CA ASP A 24 29.65 -3.47 7.66
C ASP A 24 28.43 -2.63 8.10
N THR A 25 28.34 -1.39 7.61
CA THR A 25 27.30 -0.44 7.97
C THR A 25 26.51 -0.01 6.74
N TYR A 26 25.19 -0.08 6.80
CA TYR A 26 24.26 0.39 5.77
C TYR A 26 23.56 1.66 6.24
N VAL A 27 23.66 2.73 5.44
CA VAL A 27 23.04 4.03 5.71
C VAL A 27 22.02 4.33 4.62
N TYR A 28 20.76 4.50 5.03
CA TYR A 28 19.65 4.83 4.13
C TYR A 28 18.99 6.14 4.55
N LEU A 29 18.91 7.10 3.64
CA LEU A 29 18.16 8.36 3.83
C LEU A 29 16.82 8.26 3.10
N GLN A 30 15.74 8.13 3.86
CA GLN A 30 14.38 8.11 3.35
C GLN A 30 13.72 9.48 3.44
N SER A 31 12.70 9.72 2.61
CA SER A 31 11.93 10.97 2.61
C SER A 31 10.85 11.01 3.69
N ALA A 32 10.29 9.86 4.04
CA ALA A 32 9.19 9.74 4.99
C ALA A 32 9.68 9.52 6.43
N VAL A 33 8.83 9.85 7.40
CA VAL A 33 9.07 9.63 8.83
C VAL A 33 8.38 8.33 9.27
N VAL A 34 9.04 7.56 10.13
CA VAL A 34 8.49 6.35 10.77
C VAL A 34 7.39 6.76 11.74
N ASP A 35 6.21 6.16 11.62
CA ASP A 35 5.08 6.43 12.51
C ASP A 35 5.07 5.52 13.73
N SER A 36 5.27 4.19 13.54
CA SER A 36 5.27 3.21 14.62
C SER A 36 6.11 1.98 14.28
N LEU A 37 6.74 1.36 15.29
CA LEU A 37 7.42 0.07 15.14
C LEU A 37 6.58 -1.11 15.64
N ASP A 38 5.38 -0.85 16.15
CA ASP A 38 4.40 -1.89 16.49
C ASP A 38 3.80 -2.48 15.21
N PRO A 39 3.92 -3.80 14.95
CA PRO A 39 3.39 -4.41 13.72
C PRO A 39 1.90 -4.22 13.49
N VAL A 40 1.09 -4.07 14.55
CA VAL A 40 -0.35 -3.83 14.41
C VAL A 40 -0.63 -2.38 14.00
N GLN A 41 0.14 -1.40 14.51
CA GLN A 41 -0.05 0.02 14.25
C GLN A 41 0.67 0.50 13.00
N GLY A 42 1.86 -0.03 12.69
CA GLY A 42 2.66 0.36 11.54
C GLY A 42 1.95 0.03 10.22
N TYR A 43 1.37 1.06 9.57
CA TYR A 43 0.61 0.89 8.32
C TYR A 43 1.02 1.93 7.28
N ASP A 44 2.30 2.21 7.23
CA ASP A 44 2.94 3.09 6.25
C ASP A 44 4.27 2.49 5.78
N GLY A 45 4.76 2.93 4.61
CA GLY A 45 5.97 2.36 4.03
C GLY A 45 7.25 2.66 4.82
N ALA A 46 7.33 3.73 5.62
CA ALA A 46 8.52 4.02 6.43
C ALA A 46 8.60 3.08 7.65
N SER A 47 7.47 2.89 8.34
CA SER A 47 7.32 1.96 9.47
C SER A 47 7.53 0.52 9.03
N ASN A 48 6.80 0.08 8.00
CA ASN A 48 6.89 -1.29 7.49
C ASN A 48 8.29 -1.65 7.00
N GLY A 49 9.03 -0.71 6.38
CA GLY A 49 10.40 -0.93 5.95
C GLY A 49 11.39 -1.21 7.10
N ILE A 50 11.05 -0.83 8.33
CA ILE A 50 11.82 -1.21 9.53
C ILE A 50 11.28 -2.53 10.10
N ILE A 51 9.94 -2.63 10.24
CA ILE A 51 9.27 -3.80 10.84
C ILE A 51 9.64 -5.08 10.09
N GLU A 52 9.66 -5.09 8.75
CA GLU A 52 10.02 -6.26 7.93
C GLU A 52 11.47 -6.74 8.08
N ASN A 53 12.32 -6.01 8.82
CA ASN A 53 13.71 -6.37 9.09
C ASN A 53 14.01 -6.67 10.56
N ILE A 54 13.16 -6.21 11.49
CA ILE A 54 13.31 -6.49 12.93
C ILE A 54 12.33 -7.56 13.43
N TYR A 55 11.24 -7.78 12.69
CA TYR A 55 10.28 -8.87 12.92
C TYR A 55 10.27 -9.84 11.75
N GLU A 56 9.61 -10.98 11.93
CA GLU A 56 9.35 -11.95 10.88
C GLU A 56 7.91 -12.46 10.93
N THR A 57 7.42 -12.86 9.77
CA THR A 57 6.14 -13.56 9.58
C THR A 57 6.38 -15.07 9.39
N LEU A 58 5.32 -15.87 9.26
CA LEU A 58 5.44 -17.32 9.07
C LEU A 58 6.14 -17.69 7.76
N TYR A 59 5.91 -16.92 6.71
CA TYR A 59 6.53 -17.00 5.39
C TYR A 59 6.97 -15.61 4.95
N SER A 60 7.97 -15.50 4.09
CA SER A 60 8.43 -14.25 3.48
C SER A 60 8.41 -14.35 1.96
N PHE A 61 8.55 -13.24 1.27
CA PHE A 61 8.75 -13.23 -0.17
C PHE A 61 10.11 -13.83 -0.54
N LYS A 62 10.16 -14.61 -1.62
CA LYS A 62 11.40 -15.09 -2.20
C LYS A 62 11.99 -13.99 -3.09
N LYS A 63 12.77 -13.10 -2.50
CA LYS A 63 13.40 -11.95 -3.18
C LYS A 63 12.39 -11.13 -3.98
N ASP A 64 12.54 -11.05 -5.31
CA ASP A 64 11.73 -10.27 -6.24
C ASP A 64 10.43 -10.95 -6.68
N SER A 65 10.17 -12.20 -6.24
CA SER A 65 8.93 -12.91 -6.56
C SER A 65 7.77 -12.42 -5.72
N LEU A 66 6.59 -12.23 -6.33
CA LEU A 66 5.32 -11.91 -5.65
C LEU A 66 4.46 -13.15 -5.39
N SER A 67 4.79 -14.29 -6.03
CA SER A 67 4.00 -15.53 -5.98
C SER A 67 4.75 -16.72 -5.36
N GLU A 68 6.08 -16.61 -5.18
CA GLU A 68 6.87 -17.63 -4.51
C GLU A 68 7.23 -17.15 -3.10
N TYR A 69 6.92 -17.97 -2.12
CA TYR A 69 7.15 -17.68 -0.70
C TYR A 69 8.22 -18.60 -0.12
N GLU A 70 9.03 -18.06 0.78
CA GLU A 70 10.06 -18.81 1.50
C GLU A 70 9.59 -19.11 2.93
N PRO A 71 9.77 -20.36 3.42
CA PRO A 71 9.56 -20.73 4.81
C PRO A 71 10.44 -19.90 5.75
N THR A 72 9.83 -19.12 6.66
CA THR A 72 10.52 -18.28 7.64
C THR A 72 10.32 -18.86 9.05
N LEU A 73 9.33 -18.40 9.81
CA LEU A 73 9.03 -18.94 11.13
C LEU A 73 8.23 -20.23 11.09
N ALA A 74 7.56 -20.54 9.97
CA ALA A 74 7.03 -21.88 9.69
C ALA A 74 7.93 -22.59 8.68
N THR A 75 7.95 -23.93 8.74
CA THR A 75 8.71 -24.80 7.81
C THR A 75 7.83 -25.40 6.73
N SER A 76 6.54 -25.58 7.02
CA SER A 76 5.52 -26.08 6.09
C SER A 76 4.13 -25.66 6.55
N TYR A 77 3.14 -25.84 5.69
CA TYR A 77 1.73 -25.69 6.03
C TYR A 77 0.86 -26.65 5.23
N GLU A 78 -0.35 -26.89 5.74
CA GLU A 78 -1.40 -27.68 5.12
C GLU A 78 -2.70 -26.87 5.09
N VAL A 79 -3.55 -27.15 4.11
CA VAL A 79 -4.87 -26.50 3.96
C VAL A 79 -5.93 -27.59 3.93
N SER A 80 -6.99 -27.42 4.73
CA SER A 80 -8.14 -28.34 4.74
C SER A 80 -8.87 -28.33 3.38
N ASP A 81 -9.59 -29.42 3.09
CA ASP A 81 -10.29 -29.57 1.80
C ASP A 81 -11.34 -28.49 1.53
N ASP A 82 -11.95 -27.95 2.58
CA ASP A 82 -12.91 -26.84 2.49
C ASP A 82 -12.25 -25.46 2.41
N GLY A 83 -10.90 -25.38 2.52
CA GLY A 83 -10.15 -24.12 2.46
C GLY A 83 -10.34 -23.24 3.69
N LEU A 84 -10.89 -23.76 4.79
CA LEU A 84 -11.20 -22.99 6.00
C LEU A 84 -10.12 -23.08 7.07
N THR A 85 -9.26 -24.09 7.06
CA THR A 85 -8.22 -24.29 8.06
C THR A 85 -6.84 -24.34 7.40
N TYR A 86 -5.93 -23.52 7.89
CA TYR A 86 -4.52 -23.49 7.52
C TYR A 86 -3.69 -23.87 8.73
N THR A 87 -3.03 -25.03 8.69
CA THR A 87 -2.18 -25.55 9.77
C THR A 87 -0.70 -25.36 9.42
N PHE A 88 0.03 -24.64 10.25
CA PHE A 88 1.45 -24.34 10.05
C PHE A 88 2.31 -25.08 11.06
N HIS A 89 3.41 -25.70 10.59
CA HIS A 89 4.44 -26.31 11.41
C HIS A 89 5.58 -25.31 11.64
N LEU A 90 5.77 -24.89 12.87
CA LEU A 90 6.70 -23.84 13.25
C LEU A 90 8.16 -24.34 13.27
N ARG A 91 9.07 -23.45 12.95
CA ARG A 91 10.52 -23.66 13.06
C ARG A 91 10.92 -23.77 14.52
N LYS A 92 11.59 -24.86 14.88
CA LYS A 92 12.11 -25.08 16.23
C LYS A 92 13.43 -24.32 16.45
N GLY A 93 13.67 -23.85 17.67
CA GLY A 93 14.91 -23.21 18.06
C GLY A 93 15.02 -21.72 17.72
N VAL A 94 13.96 -21.09 17.18
CA VAL A 94 13.89 -19.65 16.97
C VAL A 94 13.85 -18.93 18.31
N LYS A 95 14.63 -17.86 18.44
CA LYS A 95 14.65 -16.99 19.62
C LYS A 95 14.27 -15.56 19.24
N PHE A 96 13.52 -14.91 20.09
CA PHE A 96 13.29 -13.48 20.04
C PHE A 96 14.55 -12.69 20.44
N HIS A 97 14.59 -11.41 20.14
CA HIS A 97 15.66 -10.50 20.55
C HIS A 97 15.82 -10.41 22.08
N SER A 98 14.75 -10.66 22.81
CA SER A 98 14.76 -10.81 24.29
C SER A 98 15.53 -12.03 24.78
N GLY A 99 15.72 -13.05 23.92
CA GLY A 99 16.25 -14.37 24.25
C GLY A 99 15.20 -15.44 24.54
N ASN A 100 13.92 -15.08 24.64
CA ASN A 100 12.82 -16.04 24.81
C ASN A 100 12.69 -16.96 23.59
N PRO A 101 12.36 -18.26 23.76
CA PRO A 101 12.06 -19.16 22.64
C PRO A 101 10.68 -18.85 22.06
N MET A 102 10.58 -18.86 20.73
CA MET A 102 9.31 -18.74 20.02
C MET A 102 8.53 -20.07 20.06
N THR A 103 7.23 -19.97 20.31
CA THR A 103 6.28 -21.07 20.33
C THR A 103 4.98 -20.71 19.59
N CYS A 104 4.05 -21.65 19.50
CA CYS A 104 2.72 -21.40 18.95
C CYS A 104 1.97 -20.29 19.70
N GLU A 105 2.13 -20.20 21.03
CA GLU A 105 1.44 -19.17 21.83
C GLU A 105 1.82 -17.74 21.41
N ASP A 106 3.05 -17.53 20.91
CA ASP A 106 3.48 -16.22 20.41
C ASP A 106 2.80 -15.88 19.08
N VAL A 107 2.64 -16.84 18.18
CA VAL A 107 1.91 -16.68 16.92
C VAL A 107 0.44 -16.39 17.19
N LYS A 108 -0.19 -17.18 18.06
CA LYS A 108 -1.58 -17.01 18.50
C LYS A 108 -1.79 -15.62 19.12
N TYR A 109 -0.95 -15.24 20.08
CA TYR A 109 -0.99 -13.93 20.71
C TYR A 109 -0.91 -12.79 19.70
N SER A 110 0.06 -12.84 18.78
CA SER A 110 0.30 -11.79 17.79
C SER A 110 -0.92 -11.58 16.90
N MET A 111 -1.51 -12.67 16.39
CA MET A 111 -2.69 -12.56 15.53
C MET A 111 -3.94 -12.16 16.33
N GLN A 112 -4.15 -12.72 17.51
CA GLN A 112 -5.27 -12.31 18.36
C GLN A 112 -5.17 -10.85 18.79
N ARG A 113 -3.94 -10.33 19.05
CA ARG A 113 -3.72 -8.90 19.33
C ARG A 113 -4.16 -8.01 18.17
N ASN A 114 -3.92 -8.41 16.90
CA ASN A 114 -4.48 -7.72 15.74
C ASN A 114 -6.01 -7.67 15.79
N LEU A 115 -6.66 -8.82 16.06
CA LEU A 115 -8.11 -8.95 16.06
C LEU A 115 -8.79 -8.24 17.24
N VAL A 116 -8.09 -8.13 18.37
CA VAL A 116 -8.56 -7.44 19.58
C VAL A 116 -8.48 -5.93 19.41
N VAL A 117 -7.30 -5.43 19.00
CA VAL A 117 -7.06 -3.98 19.02
C VAL A 117 -7.66 -3.30 17.81
N MET A 118 -7.40 -3.77 16.60
CA MET A 118 -7.91 -3.23 15.33
C MET A 118 -7.97 -1.69 15.30
N PRO A 119 -6.85 -0.96 15.46
CA PRO A 119 -6.87 0.49 15.37
C PRO A 119 -7.43 0.93 14.02
N GLY A 120 -8.25 1.97 14.00
CA GLY A 120 -8.98 2.38 12.79
C GLY A 120 -8.12 2.87 11.62
N ASP A 121 -6.85 3.16 11.86
CA ASP A 121 -5.85 3.59 10.88
C ASP A 121 -4.72 2.56 10.68
N SER A 122 -4.95 1.31 11.03
CA SER A 122 -3.99 0.19 10.91
C SER A 122 -4.35 -0.80 9.80
N GLY A 123 -3.44 -1.76 9.55
CA GLY A 123 -3.66 -2.88 8.63
C GLY A 123 -4.41 -4.08 9.24
N ALA A 124 -4.89 -4.00 10.48
CA ALA A 124 -5.52 -5.13 11.18
C ALA A 124 -6.78 -5.68 10.48
N TRP A 125 -7.52 -4.84 9.75
CA TRP A 125 -8.67 -5.24 8.92
C TRP A 125 -8.32 -6.33 7.87
N ILE A 126 -7.05 -6.41 7.46
CA ILE A 126 -6.54 -7.42 6.51
C ILE A 126 -6.81 -8.83 7.05
N PHE A 127 -6.65 -9.01 8.36
CA PHE A 127 -6.85 -10.28 9.06
C PHE A 127 -8.28 -10.44 9.60
N GLY A 128 -8.84 -9.39 10.19
CA GLY A 128 -10.18 -9.41 10.76
C GLY A 128 -11.24 -9.86 9.76
N SER A 129 -11.18 -9.32 8.53
CA SER A 129 -12.14 -9.64 7.47
C SER A 129 -12.19 -11.13 7.06
N VAL A 130 -11.11 -11.86 7.24
CA VAL A 130 -11.00 -13.27 6.86
C VAL A 130 -11.11 -14.23 8.05
N LEU A 131 -10.63 -13.84 9.21
CA LEU A 131 -10.61 -14.69 10.40
C LEU A 131 -11.91 -14.58 11.21
N THR A 132 -12.44 -13.36 11.42
CA THR A 132 -13.66 -13.16 12.20
C THR A 132 -14.88 -12.84 11.32
N GLY A 133 -14.65 -12.44 10.07
CA GLY A 133 -15.67 -11.93 9.14
C GLY A 133 -15.96 -10.43 9.33
N TYR A 134 -15.24 -9.74 10.23
CA TYR A 134 -15.39 -8.33 10.53
C TYR A 134 -14.17 -7.53 10.05
N GLY A 135 -14.37 -6.32 9.56
CA GLY A 135 -13.31 -5.47 9.03
C GLY A 135 -12.98 -4.27 9.90
N ASP A 136 -13.71 -4.09 11.00
CA ASP A 136 -13.52 -3.01 11.96
C ASP A 136 -13.44 -3.55 13.39
N ASP A 137 -13.05 -2.70 14.34
CA ASP A 137 -12.99 -3.08 15.75
C ASP A 137 -14.36 -3.52 16.31
N ALA A 138 -14.33 -4.30 17.39
CA ALA A 138 -15.53 -4.91 17.95
C ALA A 138 -16.63 -3.91 18.35
N MET A 139 -16.27 -2.72 18.81
CA MET A 139 -17.25 -1.69 19.17
C MET A 139 -17.90 -1.04 17.94
N THR A 140 -17.11 -0.80 16.89
CA THR A 140 -17.61 -0.31 15.60
C THR A 140 -18.55 -1.32 14.96
N GLU A 141 -18.20 -2.61 14.99
CA GLU A 141 -19.07 -3.69 14.48
C GLU A 141 -20.34 -3.86 15.31
N ALA A 142 -20.26 -3.74 16.65
CA ALA A 142 -21.44 -3.77 17.52
C ALA A 142 -22.42 -2.64 17.17
N LYS A 143 -21.94 -1.41 17.02
CA LYS A 143 -22.77 -0.26 16.61
C LYS A 143 -23.39 -0.47 15.23
N ARG A 144 -22.64 -1.04 14.29
CA ARG A 144 -23.14 -1.33 12.95
C ARG A 144 -24.26 -2.38 12.97
N ALA A 145 -24.12 -3.42 13.80
CA ALA A 145 -25.05 -4.53 13.90
C ALA A 145 -26.32 -4.17 14.68
N LEU A 146 -26.19 -3.43 15.77
CA LEU A 146 -27.25 -3.18 16.76
C LEU A 146 -27.88 -1.79 16.64
N GLY A 147 -27.19 -0.83 15.99
CA GLY A 147 -27.61 0.58 15.91
C GLY A 147 -27.16 1.42 17.11
N ASP A 148 -27.32 2.75 16.97
CA ASP A 148 -26.83 3.73 17.96
C ASP A 148 -27.56 3.70 19.30
N ASN A 149 -28.75 3.07 19.36
CA ASN A 149 -29.60 3.01 20.55
C ASN A 149 -29.50 1.67 21.29
N ALA A 150 -28.53 0.82 20.95
CA ALA A 150 -28.32 -0.48 21.60
C ALA A 150 -28.07 -0.31 23.10
N SER A 151 -28.72 -1.16 23.90
CA SER A 151 -28.45 -1.23 25.33
C SER A 151 -27.05 -1.78 25.62
N LYS A 152 -26.52 -1.45 26.80
CA LYS A 152 -25.25 -2.02 27.26
C LYS A 152 -25.26 -3.55 27.24
N ALA A 153 -26.37 -4.17 27.63
CA ALA A 153 -26.49 -5.64 27.65
C ALA A 153 -26.40 -6.27 26.25
N GLU A 154 -27.01 -5.63 25.23
CA GLU A 154 -26.91 -6.09 23.83
C GLU A 154 -25.48 -5.92 23.30
N ILE A 155 -24.82 -4.80 23.61
CA ILE A 155 -23.42 -4.58 23.27
C ILE A 155 -22.53 -5.63 23.94
N ASP A 156 -22.67 -5.85 25.24
CA ASP A 156 -21.89 -6.85 25.97
C ASP A 156 -22.09 -8.26 25.38
N GLN A 157 -23.32 -8.64 25.05
CA GLN A 157 -23.62 -9.92 24.39
C GLN A 157 -22.95 -10.05 23.00
N PHE A 158 -22.94 -8.96 22.22
CA PHE A 158 -22.23 -8.92 20.93
C PHE A 158 -20.72 -9.09 21.12
N LEU A 159 -20.15 -8.37 22.08
CA LEU A 159 -18.71 -8.45 22.39
C LEU A 159 -18.30 -9.85 22.85
N ASP A 160 -19.11 -10.52 23.68
CA ASP A 160 -18.84 -11.89 24.12
C ASP A 160 -18.88 -12.89 22.94
N GLN A 161 -19.74 -12.67 21.94
CA GLN A 161 -19.75 -13.46 20.71
C GLN A 161 -18.54 -13.13 19.81
N TYR A 162 -18.13 -11.85 19.76
CA TYR A 162 -16.96 -11.43 19.00
C TYR A 162 -15.69 -12.03 19.58
N TRP A 163 -15.54 -12.03 20.91
CA TRP A 163 -14.42 -12.68 21.60
C TRP A 163 -14.29 -14.15 21.23
N LYS A 164 -15.38 -14.91 21.25
CA LYS A 164 -15.37 -16.33 20.85
C LYS A 164 -14.85 -16.54 19.43
N LYS A 165 -15.11 -15.61 18.52
CA LYS A 165 -14.56 -15.68 17.16
C LYS A 165 -13.05 -15.41 17.16
N ILE A 166 -12.57 -14.45 17.94
CA ILE A 166 -11.13 -14.19 18.09
C ILE A 166 -10.43 -15.42 18.67
N GLU A 167 -10.99 -15.98 19.73
CA GLU A 167 -10.43 -17.16 20.40
C GLU A 167 -10.34 -18.36 19.46
N ALA A 168 -11.39 -18.59 18.68
CA ALA A 168 -11.48 -19.69 17.72
C ALA A 168 -10.65 -19.47 16.44
N ALA A 169 -10.29 -18.21 16.11
CA ALA A 169 -9.62 -17.88 14.86
C ALA A 169 -8.21 -18.45 14.74
N VAL A 170 -7.50 -18.59 15.88
CA VAL A 170 -6.13 -19.13 15.92
C VAL A 170 -5.98 -20.05 17.14
N THR A 171 -5.61 -21.30 16.88
CA THR A 171 -5.44 -22.32 17.92
C THR A 171 -4.04 -22.94 17.89
N CYS A 172 -3.56 -23.36 19.04
CA CYS A 172 -2.34 -24.15 19.17
C CYS A 172 -2.71 -25.63 19.31
N ASP A 173 -2.28 -26.45 18.36
CA ASP A 173 -2.46 -27.91 18.42
C ASP A 173 -1.38 -28.55 19.29
N ASP A 174 -0.17 -28.00 19.21
CA ASP A 174 0.95 -28.26 20.10
C ASP A 174 1.90 -27.06 20.17
N MET A 175 3.04 -27.19 20.85
CA MET A 175 4.02 -26.10 21.05
C MET A 175 4.55 -25.51 19.72
N TYR A 176 4.51 -26.27 18.61
CA TYR A 176 5.08 -25.88 17.31
C TYR A 176 4.11 -26.10 16.15
N THR A 177 2.83 -26.23 16.43
CA THR A 177 1.78 -26.36 15.41
C THR A 177 0.67 -25.36 15.70
N VAL A 178 0.41 -24.45 14.76
CA VAL A 178 -0.63 -23.43 14.85
C VAL A 178 -1.62 -23.58 13.71
N SER A 179 -2.91 -23.52 14.02
CA SER A 179 -3.99 -23.56 13.06
C SER A 179 -4.75 -22.24 13.02
N PHE A 180 -4.96 -21.72 11.80
CA PHE A 180 -5.81 -20.55 11.52
C PHE A 180 -7.13 -21.03 10.96
N HIS A 181 -8.24 -20.56 11.53
CA HIS A 181 -9.60 -20.91 11.13
C HIS A 181 -10.28 -19.70 10.49
N LEU A 182 -10.55 -19.78 9.20
CA LEU A 182 -11.14 -18.71 8.42
C LEU A 182 -12.66 -18.68 8.55
N ALA A 183 -13.26 -17.51 8.63
CA ALA A 183 -14.71 -17.35 8.62
C ALA A 183 -15.35 -17.76 7.28
N LYS A 184 -14.56 -17.76 6.20
CA LYS A 184 -14.91 -18.20 4.85
C LYS A 184 -13.62 -18.50 4.08
N PRO A 185 -13.66 -19.37 3.04
CA PRO A 185 -12.49 -19.57 2.18
C PRO A 185 -11.99 -18.26 1.60
N ASP A 186 -10.68 -18.04 1.64
CA ASP A 186 -10.05 -16.82 1.08
C ASP A 186 -8.76 -17.19 0.35
N VAL A 187 -8.77 -16.98 -0.96
CA VAL A 187 -7.66 -17.29 -1.87
C VAL A 187 -6.40 -16.48 -1.57
N SER A 188 -6.54 -15.35 -0.92
CA SER A 188 -5.43 -14.42 -0.63
C SER A 188 -4.85 -14.61 0.79
N PHE A 189 -5.33 -15.60 1.57
CA PHE A 189 -4.92 -15.72 2.98
C PHE A 189 -3.42 -15.88 3.16
N MET A 190 -2.76 -16.71 2.35
CA MET A 190 -1.30 -16.84 2.39
C MET A 190 -0.59 -15.51 2.08
N ALA A 191 -1.04 -14.77 1.09
CA ALA A 191 -0.47 -13.46 0.74
C ALA A 191 -0.69 -12.43 1.87
N ARG A 192 -1.81 -12.51 2.60
CA ARG A 192 -2.07 -11.64 3.77
C ARG A 192 -1.09 -11.92 4.91
N LEU A 193 -0.71 -13.18 5.13
CA LEU A 193 0.24 -13.56 6.18
C LEU A 193 1.68 -13.08 5.92
N LEU A 194 1.99 -12.54 4.75
CA LEU A 194 3.28 -11.92 4.44
C LEU A 194 3.30 -10.41 4.78
N PHE A 195 2.12 -9.81 5.02
CA PHE A 195 2.05 -8.42 5.46
C PHE A 195 2.63 -8.27 6.87
N THR A 196 3.33 -7.17 7.10
CA THR A 196 4.05 -6.90 8.36
C THR A 196 3.17 -6.97 9.62
N GLY A 197 1.86 -6.70 9.48
CA GLY A 197 0.91 -6.88 10.58
C GLY A 197 0.77 -8.32 11.07
N ALA A 198 1.18 -9.34 10.26
CA ALA A 198 1.22 -10.74 10.69
C ALA A 198 2.55 -11.12 11.39
N ALA A 199 3.43 -10.16 11.65
CA ALA A 199 4.70 -10.41 12.33
C ALA A 199 4.49 -10.99 13.73
N VAL A 200 5.35 -11.95 14.10
CA VAL A 200 5.26 -12.63 15.38
C VAL A 200 5.99 -11.84 16.46
N VAL A 201 5.29 -11.53 17.53
CA VAL A 201 5.74 -10.74 18.68
C VAL A 201 6.00 -11.67 19.86
N ASP A 202 7.07 -11.43 20.61
CA ASP A 202 7.33 -12.09 21.90
C ASP A 202 6.22 -11.75 22.89
N SER A 203 5.28 -12.67 23.07
CA SER A 203 4.11 -12.49 23.92
C SER A 203 4.46 -12.23 25.38
N LYS A 204 5.46 -12.95 25.90
CA LYS A 204 5.90 -12.82 27.29
C LYS A 204 6.55 -11.45 27.53
N PHE A 205 7.38 -11.01 26.60
CA PHE A 205 8.02 -9.70 26.66
C PHE A 205 6.98 -8.58 26.55
N ALA A 206 6.06 -8.67 25.60
CA ALA A 206 5.00 -7.68 25.39
C ALA A 206 4.12 -7.52 26.65
N VAL A 207 3.60 -8.63 27.18
CA VAL A 207 2.77 -8.63 28.41
C VAL A 207 3.53 -8.09 29.61
N ALA A 208 4.81 -8.44 29.78
CA ALA A 208 5.64 -7.93 30.87
C ALA A 208 5.86 -6.40 30.81
N HIS A 209 5.67 -5.78 29.65
CA HIS A 209 5.80 -4.34 29.43
C HIS A 209 4.45 -3.62 29.29
N GLY A 210 3.36 -4.26 29.70
CA GLY A 210 2.04 -3.62 29.80
C GLY A 210 1.20 -3.64 28.51
N GLU A 211 1.54 -4.51 27.54
CA GLU A 211 0.66 -4.80 26.41
C GLU A 211 -0.50 -5.70 26.85
N TRP A 212 -1.47 -5.91 25.95
CA TRP A 212 -2.62 -6.79 26.19
C TRP A 212 -2.19 -8.13 26.82
N SER A 213 -2.94 -8.59 27.83
CA SER A 213 -2.59 -9.79 28.60
C SER A 213 -2.63 -11.11 27.79
N GLY A 214 -3.18 -11.10 26.59
CA GLY A 214 -3.44 -12.31 25.79
C GLY A 214 -4.68 -13.08 26.22
N THR A 215 -5.55 -12.48 27.06
CA THR A 215 -6.72 -13.16 27.61
C THR A 215 -7.99 -12.32 27.51
N GLU A 216 -9.15 -12.95 27.79
CA GLU A 216 -10.46 -12.30 27.85
C GLU A 216 -10.54 -11.25 28.99
N ALA A 217 -9.67 -11.34 29.98
CA ALA A 217 -9.81 -10.54 31.20
C ALA A 217 -9.76 -9.03 30.97
N ASP A 218 -8.93 -8.57 30.02
CA ASP A 218 -8.71 -7.15 29.72
C ASP A 218 -8.91 -6.78 28.25
N TRP A 219 -9.37 -7.70 27.40
CA TRP A 219 -9.44 -7.44 25.97
C TRP A 219 -10.34 -6.25 25.57
N LYS A 220 -11.44 -6.02 26.34
CA LYS A 220 -12.37 -4.91 26.08
C LYS A 220 -11.70 -3.54 26.24
N ASP A 221 -10.66 -3.44 27.07
CA ASP A 221 -9.90 -2.21 27.28
C ASP A 221 -8.94 -1.89 26.12
N TRP A 222 -8.72 -2.86 25.23
CA TRP A 222 -7.82 -2.75 24.08
C TRP A 222 -8.55 -2.47 22.76
N ILE A 223 -9.87 -2.59 22.71
CA ILE A 223 -10.65 -2.40 21.47
C ILE A 223 -10.45 -0.99 20.91
N GLY A 224 -9.99 -0.90 19.66
CA GLY A 224 -9.80 0.38 18.95
C GLY A 224 -8.70 1.28 19.52
N ARG A 225 -7.84 0.78 20.40
CA ARG A 225 -6.81 1.57 21.08
C ARG A 225 -5.73 2.03 20.10
N ASP A 226 -5.33 3.29 20.20
CA ASP A 226 -4.16 3.82 19.51
C ASP A 226 -2.87 3.28 20.17
N LEU A 227 -2.16 2.42 19.45
CA LEU A 227 -0.94 1.77 19.94
C LEU A 227 0.31 2.65 19.87
N ARG A 228 0.21 3.89 19.37
CA ARG A 228 1.31 4.88 19.49
C ARG A 228 1.62 5.27 20.93
N THR A 229 0.73 4.92 21.86
CA THR A 229 0.94 5.10 23.31
C THR A 229 1.43 3.84 24.01
N SER A 230 1.55 2.72 23.30
CA SER A 230 1.99 1.43 23.85
C SER A 230 3.51 1.30 23.89
N TYR A 231 3.99 0.27 24.58
CA TYR A 231 5.43 0.02 24.70
C TYR A 231 6.07 -0.36 23.37
N LEU A 232 5.42 -1.24 22.60
CA LEU A 232 5.93 -1.73 21.30
C LEU A 232 5.98 -0.64 20.23
N HIS A 233 5.32 0.49 20.42
CA HIS A 233 5.45 1.63 19.51
C HIS A 233 6.92 2.01 19.23
N LYS A 234 7.78 1.96 20.27
CA LYS A 234 9.20 2.36 20.18
C LYS A 234 10.20 1.25 20.54
N HIS A 235 9.72 0.06 20.82
CA HIS A 235 10.54 -1.06 21.24
C HIS A 235 10.23 -2.29 20.39
N ASP A 236 11.24 -3.08 20.17
CA ASP A 236 11.10 -4.29 19.39
C ASP A 236 10.91 -5.53 20.28
N ALA A 237 10.13 -6.48 19.79
CA ALA A 237 9.89 -7.79 20.38
C ALA A 237 9.94 -8.88 19.30
N GLY A 238 10.81 -8.70 18.29
CA GLY A 238 10.88 -9.52 17.08
C GLY A 238 11.88 -10.66 17.16
N THR A 239 11.90 -11.43 16.04
CA THR A 239 12.82 -12.55 15.79
C THR A 239 13.77 -12.25 14.64
N GLY A 240 13.63 -11.11 13.98
CA GLY A 240 14.26 -10.79 12.70
C GLY A 240 15.79 -10.77 12.73
N PRO A 241 16.42 -10.67 11.56
CA PRO A 241 17.89 -10.65 11.42
C PRO A 241 18.55 -9.42 12.06
N TYR A 242 17.78 -8.37 12.32
CA TYR A 242 18.25 -7.15 13.01
C TYR A 242 17.38 -6.86 14.22
N LYS A 243 17.99 -6.32 15.27
CA LYS A 243 17.29 -5.82 16.46
C LYS A 243 17.43 -4.30 16.56
N LEU A 244 16.41 -3.65 17.09
CA LEU A 244 16.40 -2.22 17.32
C LEU A 244 17.39 -1.84 18.43
N VAL A 245 18.27 -0.88 18.15
CA VAL A 245 19.14 -0.25 19.17
C VAL A 245 18.52 1.04 19.67
N LYS A 246 17.98 1.86 18.75
CA LYS A 246 17.42 3.17 19.06
C LYS A 246 16.51 3.67 17.97
N TRP A 247 15.44 4.34 18.37
CA TRP A 247 14.66 5.23 17.52
C TRP A 247 14.39 6.55 18.25
N ASP A 248 14.78 7.69 17.65
CA ASP A 248 14.63 9.03 18.23
C ASP A 248 13.60 9.92 17.48
N GLY A 249 12.78 9.31 16.63
CA GLY A 249 11.81 9.97 15.77
C GLY A 249 12.32 10.16 14.33
N ASN A 250 13.54 10.63 14.14
CA ASN A 250 14.13 10.82 12.79
C ASN A 250 15.11 9.71 12.40
N ASN A 251 15.75 9.09 13.38
CA ASN A 251 16.79 8.09 13.15
C ASN A 251 16.40 6.75 13.78
N VAL A 252 16.45 5.70 12.97
CA VAL A 252 16.37 4.31 13.43
C VAL A 252 17.75 3.70 13.30
N VAL A 253 18.27 3.17 14.41
CA VAL A 253 19.51 2.40 14.46
C VAL A 253 19.19 0.97 14.81
N ALA A 254 19.62 0.05 13.96
CA ALA A 254 19.51 -1.39 14.19
C ALA A 254 20.88 -2.06 14.08
N GLU A 255 21.04 -3.18 14.76
CA GLU A 255 22.24 -4.02 14.70
C GLU A 255 21.89 -5.47 14.36
N ALA A 256 22.82 -6.17 13.72
CA ALA A 256 22.64 -7.58 13.39
C ALA A 256 22.40 -8.41 14.65
N PHE A 257 21.40 -9.27 14.63
CA PHE A 257 21.11 -10.20 15.71
C PHE A 257 21.98 -11.46 15.57
N GLU A 258 23.01 -11.59 16.41
CA GLU A 258 23.94 -12.72 16.39
C GLU A 258 23.24 -14.07 16.66
N GLY A 259 22.12 -14.05 17.37
CA GLY A 259 21.29 -15.23 17.63
C GLY A 259 20.27 -15.57 16.55
N TYR A 260 20.32 -14.90 15.42
CA TYR A 260 19.38 -15.12 14.33
C TYR A 260 19.44 -16.55 13.78
N TRP A 261 18.32 -17.23 13.70
CA TRP A 261 18.22 -18.63 13.29
C TRP A 261 18.74 -18.89 11.85
N GLY A 262 18.65 -17.89 10.97
CA GLY A 262 19.12 -17.94 9.59
C GLY A 262 20.61 -17.60 9.42
N GLY A 263 21.33 -17.34 10.51
CA GLY A 263 22.73 -16.91 10.52
C GLY A 263 22.87 -15.38 10.49
N ALA A 264 23.93 -14.87 11.11
CA ALA A 264 24.16 -13.43 11.26
C ALA A 264 24.32 -12.74 9.88
N PRO A 265 23.62 -11.61 9.62
CA PRO A 265 23.75 -10.86 8.38
C PRO A 265 25.16 -10.31 8.15
N THR A 266 25.52 -10.06 6.89
CA THR A 266 26.80 -9.46 6.49
C THR A 266 26.91 -8.02 6.99
N ILE A 267 25.89 -7.21 6.78
CA ILE A 267 25.79 -5.84 7.34
C ILE A 267 25.54 -5.95 8.83
N LYS A 268 26.40 -5.32 9.63
CA LYS A 268 26.31 -5.39 11.10
C LYS A 268 25.53 -4.24 11.72
N LYS A 269 25.47 -3.10 11.04
CA LYS A 269 24.76 -1.90 11.50
C LYS A 269 23.92 -1.31 10.39
N VAL A 270 22.71 -0.90 10.74
CA VAL A 270 21.80 -0.19 9.83
C VAL A 270 21.42 1.14 10.48
N LEU A 271 21.52 2.20 9.70
CA LEU A 271 21.04 3.53 10.06
C LEU A 271 20.03 3.97 9.01
N VAL A 272 18.78 4.14 9.39
CA VAL A 272 17.75 4.76 8.55
C VAL A 272 17.47 6.14 9.09
N GLN A 273 17.60 7.16 8.26
CA GLN A 273 17.36 8.56 8.63
C GLN A 273 16.25 9.16 7.80
N SER A 274 15.29 9.81 8.43
CA SER A 274 14.26 10.59 7.76
C SER A 274 14.82 11.98 7.44
N VAL A 275 14.99 12.24 6.13
CA VAL A 275 15.51 13.52 5.59
C VAL A 275 14.57 13.97 4.49
N GLU A 276 13.72 14.95 4.77
CA GLU A 276 12.67 15.41 3.86
C GLU A 276 13.25 16.02 2.57
N GLU A 277 14.32 16.81 2.69
CA GLU A 277 14.91 17.57 1.60
C GLU A 277 15.71 16.68 0.63
N GLU A 278 15.24 16.55 -0.62
CA GLU A 278 15.87 15.71 -1.66
C GLU A 278 17.32 16.14 -1.96
N ALA A 279 17.59 17.44 -1.99
CA ALA A 279 18.94 17.94 -2.27
C ALA A 279 19.95 17.48 -1.22
N THR A 280 19.54 17.45 0.06
CA THR A 280 20.35 16.95 1.17
C THR A 280 20.63 15.46 1.04
N ARG A 281 19.61 14.65 0.66
CA ARG A 281 19.79 13.22 0.42
C ARG A 281 20.76 12.96 -0.74
N LEU A 282 20.60 13.68 -1.85
CA LEU A 282 21.47 13.55 -3.02
C LEU A 282 22.93 13.94 -2.71
N GLU A 283 23.13 14.99 -1.92
CA GLU A 283 24.49 15.41 -1.51
C GLU A 283 25.16 14.36 -0.61
N ALA A 284 24.42 13.79 0.36
CA ALA A 284 24.94 12.70 1.19
C ALA A 284 25.34 11.46 0.35
N LEU A 285 24.52 11.09 -0.63
CA LEU A 285 24.85 10.00 -1.56
C LEU A 285 26.11 10.31 -2.37
N ARG A 286 26.19 11.52 -2.94
CA ARG A 286 27.35 11.97 -3.72
C ARG A 286 28.67 11.93 -2.93
N ARG A 287 28.62 12.28 -1.64
CA ARG A 287 29.76 12.29 -0.73
C ARG A 287 30.12 10.88 -0.21
N GLY A 288 29.21 9.91 -0.33
CA GLY A 288 29.36 8.58 0.25
C GLY A 288 28.96 8.48 1.73
N ASP A 289 28.27 9.48 2.27
CA ASP A 289 27.72 9.47 3.63
C ASP A 289 26.43 8.62 3.72
N ALA A 290 25.82 8.31 2.58
CA ALA A 290 24.67 7.40 2.47
C ALA A 290 24.92 6.34 1.38
N ASP A 291 24.43 5.13 1.64
CA ASP A 291 24.50 4.00 0.69
C ASP A 291 23.29 3.94 -0.23
N ARG A 292 22.14 4.42 0.26
CA ARG A 292 20.87 4.49 -0.46
C ARG A 292 20.15 5.79 -0.11
N VAL A 293 19.43 6.35 -1.09
CA VAL A 293 18.57 7.52 -0.87
C VAL A 293 17.26 7.39 -1.65
N ASP A 294 16.18 7.97 -1.12
CA ASP A 294 14.95 8.19 -1.88
C ASP A 294 15.13 9.36 -2.86
N VAL A 295 14.71 9.16 -4.09
CA VAL A 295 14.64 10.17 -5.15
C VAL A 295 13.21 10.22 -5.69
N ASN A 296 12.70 11.44 -5.93
CA ASN A 296 11.27 11.63 -6.15
C ASN A 296 10.82 11.31 -7.59
N SER A 297 11.71 11.44 -8.60
CA SER A 297 11.31 11.33 -10.00
C SER A 297 12.44 10.88 -10.93
N TRP A 298 12.06 10.29 -12.06
CA TRP A 298 13.00 10.02 -13.16
C TRP A 298 13.64 11.29 -13.70
N ALA A 299 12.95 12.44 -13.70
CA ALA A 299 13.53 13.73 -14.06
C ALA A 299 14.75 14.06 -13.19
N THR A 300 14.67 13.88 -11.87
CA THR A 300 15.83 14.04 -10.98
C THR A 300 16.91 13.01 -11.27
N VAL A 301 16.54 11.74 -11.50
CA VAL A 301 17.51 10.68 -11.85
C VAL A 301 18.29 11.06 -13.10
N ASN A 302 17.60 11.46 -14.18
CA ASN A 302 18.21 11.82 -15.44
C ASN A 302 19.08 13.09 -15.34
N ALA A 303 18.57 14.13 -14.66
CA ALA A 303 19.25 15.41 -14.57
C ALA A 303 20.44 15.44 -13.59
N LYS A 304 20.40 14.64 -12.51
CA LYS A 304 21.37 14.74 -11.42
C LYS A 304 22.07 13.43 -11.10
N VAL A 305 21.31 12.33 -10.88
CA VAL A 305 21.87 11.08 -10.33
C VAL A 305 22.78 10.36 -11.32
N LYS A 306 22.38 10.25 -12.59
CA LYS A 306 23.19 9.61 -13.66
C LYS A 306 24.54 10.29 -13.89
N GLN A 307 24.72 11.53 -13.42
CA GLN A 307 25.97 12.29 -13.50
C GLN A 307 26.93 12.00 -12.33
N MET A 308 26.46 11.32 -11.28
CA MET A 308 27.26 11.08 -10.08
C MET A 308 28.17 9.85 -10.25
N SER A 309 29.45 10.03 -9.92
CA SER A 309 30.39 8.90 -9.86
C SER A 309 30.14 8.03 -8.63
N GLY A 310 30.35 6.70 -8.76
CA GLY A 310 30.19 5.74 -7.67
C GLY A 310 28.72 5.56 -7.22
N VAL A 311 27.76 5.89 -8.09
CA VAL A 311 26.33 5.73 -7.86
C VAL A 311 25.75 4.82 -8.93
N LYS A 312 24.82 3.96 -8.54
CA LYS A 312 24.11 3.04 -9.42
C LYS A 312 22.61 3.30 -9.37
N VAL A 313 22.00 3.39 -10.55
CA VAL A 313 20.56 3.38 -10.75
C VAL A 313 20.15 1.94 -11.10
N TRP A 314 19.35 1.33 -10.25
CA TRP A 314 18.76 0.03 -10.50
C TRP A 314 17.36 0.26 -11.07
N SER A 315 17.08 -0.32 -12.19
CA SER A 315 15.76 -0.27 -12.84
C SER A 315 15.67 -1.41 -13.84
N ASP A 316 14.48 -1.92 -14.05
CA ASP A 316 14.18 -2.92 -15.09
C ASP A 316 12.84 -2.53 -15.72
N PRO A 317 12.70 -2.56 -17.06
CA PRO A 317 11.42 -2.32 -17.74
C PRO A 317 10.27 -3.24 -17.28
N LYS A 318 10.60 -4.39 -16.68
CA LYS A 318 9.63 -5.32 -16.11
C LYS A 318 9.16 -4.93 -14.71
N TRP A 319 9.86 -4.02 -14.03
CA TRP A 319 9.41 -3.56 -12.72
C TRP A 319 8.14 -2.73 -12.87
N SER A 320 7.14 -2.99 -12.05
CA SER A 320 5.97 -2.16 -11.90
C SER A 320 5.66 -1.93 -10.42
N PRO A 321 5.12 -0.77 -10.06
CA PRO A 321 4.70 -0.54 -8.68
C PRO A 321 3.58 -1.51 -8.30
N ALA A 322 3.47 -1.86 -7.01
CA ALA A 322 2.31 -2.60 -6.47
C ALA A 322 1.12 -1.66 -6.32
N GLY A 323 0.74 -1.00 -7.39
CA GLY A 323 -0.33 -0.01 -7.36
C GLY A 323 -1.04 0.13 -8.71
N ALA A 324 -2.23 0.68 -8.70
CA ALA A 324 -2.97 1.08 -9.89
C ALA A 324 -3.56 2.46 -9.66
N HIS A 325 -3.35 3.39 -10.61
CA HIS A 325 -3.98 4.69 -10.60
C HIS A 325 -5.03 4.77 -11.70
N VAL A 326 -6.16 5.38 -11.39
CA VAL A 326 -7.26 5.53 -12.34
C VAL A 326 -7.94 6.88 -12.16
N VAL A 327 -8.61 7.34 -13.19
CA VAL A 327 -9.62 8.39 -13.09
C VAL A 327 -10.97 7.73 -12.87
N PHE A 328 -11.59 7.98 -11.72
CA PHE A 328 -12.89 7.44 -11.34
C PHE A 328 -14.03 8.29 -11.90
N PHE A 329 -15.14 7.64 -12.26
CA PHE A 329 -16.42 8.25 -12.57
C PHE A 329 -17.45 7.90 -11.50
N ASN A 330 -18.23 8.87 -11.02
CA ASN A 330 -19.32 8.59 -10.09
C ASN A 330 -20.64 8.39 -10.84
N PHE A 331 -21.22 7.22 -10.69
CA PHE A 331 -22.48 6.86 -11.37
C PHE A 331 -23.71 7.51 -10.73
N ASN A 332 -23.61 8.02 -9.49
CA ASN A 332 -24.68 8.73 -8.81
C ASN A 332 -24.13 9.59 -7.66
N VAL A 333 -23.71 10.80 -7.98
CA VAL A 333 -23.11 11.76 -7.03
C VAL A 333 -24.07 12.07 -5.88
N GLN A 334 -23.56 12.06 -4.65
CA GLN A 334 -24.32 12.34 -3.43
C GLN A 334 -24.06 13.74 -2.87
N GLY A 335 -24.90 14.17 -1.96
CA GLY A 335 -24.82 15.46 -1.24
C GLY A 335 -25.86 16.48 -1.72
N GLU A 336 -26.50 17.17 -0.78
CA GLU A 336 -27.31 18.35 -1.05
C GLU A 336 -26.37 19.54 -1.32
N ASN A 337 -26.74 20.40 -2.26
CA ASN A 337 -25.95 21.58 -2.65
C ASN A 337 -24.46 21.24 -2.92
N ASN A 338 -24.22 20.13 -3.61
CA ASN A 338 -22.87 19.63 -3.89
C ASN A 338 -22.11 20.62 -4.80
N PRO A 339 -21.01 21.24 -4.33
CA PRO A 339 -20.30 22.28 -5.09
C PRO A 339 -19.60 21.75 -6.34
N TYR A 340 -19.38 20.45 -6.46
CA TYR A 340 -18.63 19.85 -7.56
C TYR A 340 -19.47 19.57 -8.81
N ILE A 341 -20.82 19.65 -8.70
CA ILE A 341 -21.76 19.41 -9.80
C ILE A 341 -22.52 20.68 -10.26
N GLY A 342 -22.12 21.85 -9.78
CA GLY A 342 -22.72 23.13 -10.14
C GLY A 342 -24.20 23.19 -9.82
N SER A 343 -25.06 23.54 -10.81
CA SER A 343 -26.52 23.64 -10.64
C SER A 343 -27.23 22.32 -10.31
N GLY A 344 -26.54 21.17 -10.43
CA GLY A 344 -27.15 19.84 -10.26
C GLY A 344 -28.06 19.43 -11.44
N LYS A 345 -28.03 20.18 -12.55
CA LYS A 345 -28.85 19.96 -13.77
C LYS A 345 -27.99 20.09 -15.01
N LEU A 346 -28.42 19.44 -16.11
CA LEU A 346 -27.80 19.61 -17.41
C LEU A 346 -28.35 20.86 -18.09
N ASP A 347 -27.84 22.03 -17.71
CA ASP A 347 -28.28 23.36 -18.15
C ASP A 347 -27.14 24.30 -18.58
N GLY A 348 -25.93 23.73 -18.73
CA GLY A 348 -24.70 24.48 -19.03
C GLY A 348 -23.97 25.01 -17.78
N ASN A 349 -24.62 25.05 -16.61
CA ASN A 349 -24.06 25.53 -15.35
C ASN A 349 -23.82 24.42 -14.31
N GLY A 350 -24.14 23.17 -14.67
CA GLY A 350 -23.93 22.01 -13.81
C GLY A 350 -24.13 20.70 -14.53
N ILE A 351 -24.15 19.62 -13.74
CA ILE A 351 -24.44 18.25 -14.19
C ILE A 351 -25.45 17.59 -13.25
N PRO A 352 -26.32 16.69 -13.76
CA PRO A 352 -27.16 15.87 -12.88
C PRO A 352 -26.30 14.86 -12.11
N ARG A 353 -26.85 14.34 -11.00
CA ARG A 353 -26.12 13.39 -10.13
C ARG A 353 -25.66 12.13 -10.85
N ASP A 354 -26.44 11.64 -11.80
CA ASP A 354 -26.20 10.43 -12.60
C ASP A 354 -25.51 10.72 -13.96
N PHE A 355 -24.85 11.88 -14.06
CA PHE A 355 -24.20 12.34 -15.30
C PHE A 355 -23.32 11.27 -15.97
N PHE A 356 -22.47 10.62 -15.17
CA PHE A 356 -21.58 9.58 -15.67
C PHE A 356 -22.21 8.17 -15.72
N SER A 357 -23.54 8.04 -15.56
CA SER A 357 -24.23 6.78 -15.87
C SER A 357 -24.24 6.48 -17.39
N ASP A 358 -24.17 7.51 -18.24
CA ASP A 358 -24.08 7.37 -19.70
C ASP A 358 -22.68 6.91 -20.14
N ILE A 359 -22.60 5.76 -20.78
CA ILE A 359 -21.36 5.17 -21.28
C ILE A 359 -20.68 6.05 -22.36
N ASN A 360 -21.45 6.75 -23.18
CA ASN A 360 -20.88 7.63 -24.20
C ASN A 360 -20.10 8.76 -23.55
N LEU A 361 -20.61 9.28 -22.44
CA LEU A 361 -19.91 10.32 -21.70
C LEU A 361 -18.58 9.82 -21.13
N ARG A 362 -18.58 8.65 -20.49
CA ARG A 362 -17.34 8.06 -19.96
C ARG A 362 -16.32 7.79 -21.08
N LYS A 363 -16.78 7.29 -22.23
CA LYS A 363 -15.92 7.09 -23.42
C LYS A 363 -15.36 8.42 -23.94
N ALA A 364 -16.18 9.48 -24.01
CA ALA A 364 -15.72 10.81 -24.41
C ALA A 364 -14.57 11.30 -23.52
N PHE A 365 -14.74 11.24 -22.19
CA PHE A 365 -13.69 11.62 -21.24
C PHE A 365 -12.44 10.74 -21.35
N ALA A 366 -12.60 9.44 -21.60
CA ALA A 366 -11.46 8.52 -21.75
C ALA A 366 -10.61 8.83 -22.98
N TYR A 367 -11.22 9.28 -24.09
CA TYR A 367 -10.49 9.73 -25.26
C TYR A 367 -9.90 11.15 -25.12
N CYS A 368 -10.23 11.87 -24.05
CA CYS A 368 -9.61 13.14 -23.70
C CYS A 368 -8.37 13.02 -22.80
N LEU A 369 -8.02 11.82 -22.33
CA LEU A 369 -6.82 11.60 -21.53
C LEU A 369 -5.64 11.25 -22.45
N ASP A 370 -4.63 12.10 -22.47
CA ASP A 370 -3.38 11.88 -23.21
C ASP A 370 -2.43 10.99 -22.42
N GLN A 371 -2.60 9.67 -22.57
CA GLN A 371 -1.76 8.70 -21.89
C GLN A 371 -0.33 8.65 -22.45
N ASP A 372 -0.13 9.02 -23.72
CA ASP A 372 1.21 9.11 -24.31
C ASP A 372 2.00 10.30 -23.70
N ALA A 373 1.35 11.44 -23.45
CA ALA A 373 1.98 12.55 -22.76
C ALA A 373 2.30 12.23 -21.28
N ILE A 374 1.43 11.49 -20.59
CA ILE A 374 1.74 10.99 -19.24
C ILE A 374 3.00 10.11 -19.27
N TYR A 375 3.07 9.16 -20.21
CA TYR A 375 4.21 8.26 -20.32
C TYR A 375 5.50 8.98 -20.76
N ASN A 376 5.45 9.80 -21.82
CA ASN A 376 6.61 10.39 -22.43
C ASN A 376 7.11 11.66 -21.72
N ASP A 377 6.18 12.55 -21.32
CA ASP A 377 6.53 13.88 -20.82
C ASP A 377 6.56 13.93 -19.30
N LEU A 378 5.54 13.33 -18.62
CA LEU A 378 5.51 13.33 -17.16
C LEU A 378 6.50 12.31 -16.56
N PHE A 379 6.63 11.12 -17.16
CA PHE A 379 7.52 10.05 -16.70
C PHE A 379 8.77 9.87 -17.56
N GLU A 380 9.03 10.76 -18.52
CA GLU A 380 10.21 10.74 -19.40
C GLU A 380 10.47 9.38 -20.07
N GLY A 381 9.41 8.68 -20.49
CA GLY A 381 9.48 7.34 -21.07
C GLY A 381 9.71 6.20 -20.05
N HIS A 382 9.69 6.52 -18.76
CA HIS A 382 9.87 5.55 -17.67
C HIS A 382 8.53 5.26 -16.95
N GLY A 383 7.58 4.68 -17.67
CA GLY A 383 6.27 4.33 -17.16
C GLY A 383 5.91 2.85 -17.37
N SER A 384 5.01 2.35 -16.55
CA SER A 384 4.31 1.08 -16.77
C SER A 384 2.92 1.37 -17.32
N TRP A 385 2.56 0.71 -18.43
CA TRP A 385 1.25 0.85 -19.07
C TRP A 385 0.20 -0.02 -18.38
N TYR A 386 -1.01 0.52 -18.21
CA TYR A 386 -2.11 -0.17 -17.56
C TYR A 386 -3.30 -0.31 -18.50
N THR A 387 -3.72 -1.55 -18.77
CA THR A 387 -4.91 -1.88 -19.57
C THR A 387 -6.16 -2.04 -18.69
N MET A 388 -5.95 -2.31 -17.41
CA MET A 388 -6.98 -2.47 -16.38
C MET A 388 -6.43 -2.01 -15.01
N ALA A 389 -7.27 -1.88 -14.00
CA ALA A 389 -6.85 -1.50 -12.64
C ALA A 389 -6.19 -2.68 -11.90
N LEU A 390 -5.15 -3.23 -12.49
CA LEU A 390 -4.31 -4.30 -11.94
C LEU A 390 -2.88 -4.07 -12.45
N PRO A 391 -1.83 -4.17 -11.62
CA PRO A 391 -0.47 -3.99 -12.08
C PRO A 391 -0.07 -5.00 -13.17
N PRO A 392 0.71 -4.57 -14.19
CA PRO A 392 1.02 -5.42 -15.35
C PRO A 392 1.77 -6.72 -15.04
N THR A 393 2.50 -6.76 -13.93
CA THR A 393 3.28 -7.95 -13.49
C THR A 393 2.47 -8.92 -12.64
N TRP A 394 1.20 -8.60 -12.34
CA TRP A 394 0.38 -9.41 -11.46
C TRP A 394 -0.42 -10.47 -12.21
N PRO A 395 -0.62 -11.66 -11.62
CA PRO A 395 -1.40 -12.73 -12.25
C PRO A 395 -2.81 -12.29 -12.60
N GLY A 396 -3.28 -12.65 -13.80
CA GLY A 396 -4.61 -12.24 -14.28
C GLY A 396 -4.67 -10.86 -14.93
N TYR A 397 -3.53 -10.16 -15.06
CA TYR A 397 -3.43 -9.00 -15.94
C TYR A 397 -3.60 -9.43 -17.41
N ASP A 398 -4.34 -8.63 -18.18
CA ASP A 398 -4.53 -8.89 -19.61
C ASP A 398 -3.87 -7.80 -20.45
N PRO A 399 -2.70 -8.06 -21.05
CA PRO A 399 -1.98 -7.10 -21.87
C PRO A 399 -2.66 -6.85 -23.22
N ASP A 400 -3.58 -7.72 -23.65
CA ASP A 400 -4.24 -7.64 -24.96
C ASP A 400 -5.42 -6.66 -24.97
N ILE A 401 -5.84 -6.14 -23.81
CA ILE A 401 -6.86 -5.10 -23.73
C ILE A 401 -6.29 -3.80 -24.34
N PRO A 402 -6.98 -3.17 -25.32
CA PRO A 402 -6.47 -1.95 -25.95
C PRO A 402 -6.40 -0.78 -24.97
N ILE A 403 -5.37 0.06 -25.10
CA ILE A 403 -5.27 1.33 -24.39
C ILE A 403 -6.01 2.40 -25.21
N ARG A 404 -6.90 3.14 -24.54
CA ARG A 404 -7.53 4.32 -25.16
C ARG A 404 -6.54 5.48 -25.11
N LYS A 405 -6.04 5.82 -26.29
CA LYS A 405 -5.17 6.99 -26.47
C LYS A 405 -5.99 8.25 -26.77
N LEU A 406 -5.38 9.41 -26.63
CA LEU A 406 -5.98 10.68 -27.00
C LEU A 406 -6.53 10.63 -28.44
N ASP A 407 -7.82 10.93 -28.59
CA ASP A 407 -8.52 10.99 -29.89
C ASP A 407 -9.70 11.96 -29.75
N LEU A 408 -9.45 13.24 -30.03
CA LEU A 408 -10.45 14.29 -29.84
C LEU A 408 -11.62 14.16 -30.80
N ASP A 409 -11.42 13.58 -31.99
CA ASP A 409 -12.50 13.34 -32.95
C ASP A 409 -13.50 12.29 -32.42
N LYS A 410 -12.98 11.18 -31.87
CA LYS A 410 -13.81 10.19 -31.17
C LYS A 410 -14.46 10.77 -29.91
N ALA A 411 -13.74 11.55 -29.14
CA ALA A 411 -14.30 12.21 -27.96
C ALA A 411 -15.49 13.09 -28.35
N GLU A 412 -15.36 13.90 -29.42
CA GLU A 412 -16.44 14.72 -29.96
C GLU A 412 -17.64 13.88 -30.41
N GLU A 413 -17.40 12.78 -31.14
CA GLU A 413 -18.45 11.85 -31.57
C GLU A 413 -19.25 11.32 -30.37
N TYR A 414 -18.57 10.90 -29.30
CA TYR A 414 -19.21 10.40 -28.08
C TYR A 414 -19.92 11.50 -27.29
N PHE A 415 -19.37 12.72 -27.17
CA PHE A 415 -20.07 13.86 -26.57
C PHE A 415 -21.36 14.21 -27.31
N LYS A 416 -21.38 14.12 -28.65
CA LYS A 416 -22.58 14.33 -29.46
C LYS A 416 -23.67 13.27 -29.22
N LYS A 417 -23.30 12.04 -28.82
CA LYS A 417 -24.23 10.94 -28.49
C LYS A 417 -24.69 10.98 -27.02
N ALA A 418 -23.90 11.55 -26.15
CA ALA A 418 -24.15 11.54 -24.71
C ALA A 418 -25.48 12.21 -24.35
N TRP A 419 -26.24 11.54 -23.45
CA TRP A 419 -27.57 12.00 -23.01
C TRP A 419 -28.51 12.31 -24.18
N GLY A 420 -28.45 11.52 -25.25
CA GLY A 420 -29.26 11.73 -26.43
C GLY A 420 -28.99 13.07 -27.15
N GLY A 421 -27.75 13.54 -27.13
CA GLY A 421 -27.30 14.79 -27.73
C GLY A 421 -27.39 16.02 -26.82
N LYS A 422 -28.04 15.92 -25.67
CA LYS A 422 -28.26 17.06 -24.76
C LYS A 422 -26.97 17.63 -24.18
N VAL A 423 -25.94 16.80 -24.00
CA VAL A 423 -24.63 17.27 -23.52
C VAL A 423 -24.00 18.23 -24.53
N TRP A 424 -24.05 17.87 -25.80
CA TRP A 424 -23.51 18.72 -26.88
C TRP A 424 -24.26 20.04 -27.03
N GLU A 425 -25.59 19.97 -26.96
CA GLU A 425 -26.47 21.15 -27.15
C GLU A 425 -26.37 22.14 -25.99
N LYS A 426 -26.46 21.66 -24.75
CA LYS A 426 -26.55 22.50 -23.57
C LYS A 426 -25.20 22.84 -22.96
N GLY A 427 -24.20 21.98 -23.13
CA GLY A 427 -22.96 22.04 -22.37
C GLY A 427 -23.14 21.57 -20.92
N PHE A 428 -22.06 21.66 -20.16
CA PHE A 428 -22.03 21.31 -18.75
C PHE A 428 -20.97 22.09 -17.98
N LYS A 429 -21.10 22.10 -16.65
CA LYS A 429 -20.08 22.54 -15.72
C LYS A 429 -19.89 21.50 -14.61
N LEU A 430 -18.64 21.11 -14.33
CA LEU A 430 -18.28 20.20 -13.25
C LEU A 430 -16.90 20.53 -12.68
N THR A 431 -16.56 19.96 -11.53
CA THR A 431 -15.24 20.10 -10.92
C THR A 431 -14.53 18.75 -10.86
N ILE A 432 -13.29 18.69 -11.37
CA ILE A 432 -12.34 17.61 -11.11
C ILE A 432 -11.57 17.95 -9.83
N THR A 433 -11.56 17.02 -8.88
CA THR A 433 -10.82 17.22 -7.62
C THR A 433 -9.61 16.29 -7.56
N TYR A 434 -8.54 16.74 -6.91
CA TYR A 434 -7.35 15.93 -6.61
C TYR A 434 -6.81 16.30 -5.23
N ASN A 435 -5.91 15.48 -4.66
CA ASN A 435 -5.27 15.84 -3.39
C ASN A 435 -4.16 16.88 -3.57
N ALA A 436 -4.20 17.93 -2.78
CA ALA A 436 -3.23 19.01 -2.79
C ALA A 436 -1.80 18.49 -2.67
N GLY A 437 -0.89 19.07 -3.46
CA GLY A 437 0.53 18.69 -3.51
C GLY A 437 0.85 17.49 -4.42
N ASN A 438 -0.14 16.80 -4.96
CA ASN A 438 0.09 15.71 -5.92
C ASN A 438 0.13 16.24 -7.36
N THR A 439 1.31 16.47 -7.88
CA THR A 439 1.54 17.04 -9.22
C THR A 439 1.11 16.10 -10.35
N GLU A 440 1.25 14.78 -10.18
CA GLU A 440 0.77 13.78 -11.16
C GLU A 440 -0.75 13.90 -11.36
N ARG A 441 -1.53 13.86 -10.27
CA ARG A 441 -2.99 13.94 -10.34
C ARG A 441 -3.48 15.32 -10.79
N GLN A 442 -2.76 16.37 -10.46
CA GLN A 442 -3.00 17.70 -10.99
C GLN A 442 -2.86 17.73 -12.50
N THR A 443 -1.73 17.23 -13.03
CA THR A 443 -1.46 17.16 -14.47
C THR A 443 -2.54 16.36 -15.20
N VAL A 444 -2.95 15.20 -14.67
CA VAL A 444 -4.05 14.40 -15.23
C VAL A 444 -5.37 15.19 -15.28
N ALA A 445 -5.71 15.90 -14.21
CA ALA A 445 -6.94 16.71 -14.16
C ALA A 445 -6.89 17.91 -15.15
N GLU A 446 -5.77 18.61 -15.22
CA GLU A 446 -5.55 19.74 -16.15
C GLU A 446 -5.59 19.30 -17.61
N MET A 447 -5.01 18.16 -17.92
CA MET A 447 -5.01 17.55 -19.26
C MET A 447 -6.44 17.21 -19.71
N ILE A 448 -7.22 16.54 -18.86
CA ILE A 448 -8.63 16.23 -19.15
C ILE A 448 -9.41 17.53 -19.37
N LYS A 449 -9.24 18.53 -18.49
CA LYS A 449 -9.89 19.83 -18.63
C LYS A 449 -9.56 20.48 -19.98
N ALA A 450 -8.29 20.63 -20.31
CA ALA A 450 -7.84 21.28 -21.53
C ALA A 450 -8.43 20.62 -22.78
N ASN A 451 -8.35 19.29 -22.85
CA ASN A 451 -8.85 18.51 -23.98
C ASN A 451 -10.38 18.55 -24.11
N VAL A 452 -11.11 18.41 -23.00
CA VAL A 452 -12.58 18.48 -23.00
C VAL A 452 -13.09 19.88 -23.41
N GLU A 453 -12.51 20.94 -22.84
CA GLU A 453 -12.92 22.32 -23.14
C GLU A 453 -12.57 22.73 -24.58
N SER A 454 -11.54 22.12 -25.19
CA SER A 454 -11.18 22.39 -26.59
C SER A 454 -12.21 21.89 -27.60
N ILE A 455 -12.99 20.86 -27.24
CA ILE A 455 -13.99 20.24 -28.13
C ILE A 455 -15.24 21.11 -28.29
N ASN A 456 -15.72 21.71 -27.19
CA ASN A 456 -16.93 22.54 -27.24
C ASN A 456 -16.84 23.68 -26.22
N PRO A 457 -17.01 24.95 -26.62
CA PRO A 457 -16.89 26.11 -25.72
C PRO A 457 -17.94 26.15 -24.60
N LYS A 458 -18.98 25.31 -24.69
CA LYS A 458 -20.00 25.15 -23.63
C LYS A 458 -19.58 24.16 -22.53
N PHE A 459 -18.49 23.42 -22.70
CA PHE A 459 -17.97 22.51 -21.69
C PHE A 459 -17.07 23.28 -20.74
N LYS A 460 -17.32 23.17 -19.45
CA LYS A 460 -16.59 23.88 -18.40
C LYS A 460 -16.18 22.93 -17.30
N ILE A 461 -14.90 22.90 -17.01
CA ILE A 461 -14.32 22.09 -15.95
C ILE A 461 -13.52 22.99 -14.99
N ASP A 462 -13.93 23.04 -13.75
CA ASP A 462 -13.12 23.61 -12.67
C ASP A 462 -12.18 22.52 -12.10
N ILE A 463 -11.03 22.93 -11.56
CA ILE A 463 -10.10 22.04 -10.87
C ILE A 463 -9.96 22.52 -9.44
N ALA A 464 -10.13 21.63 -8.46
CA ALA A 464 -10.04 21.96 -7.04
C ALA A 464 -9.12 21.00 -6.29
N PRO A 465 -7.96 21.50 -5.77
CA PRO A 465 -7.15 20.73 -4.83
C PRO A 465 -7.84 20.65 -3.48
N LEU A 466 -7.84 19.45 -2.86
CA LEU A 466 -8.33 19.20 -1.51
C LEU A 466 -7.21 18.65 -0.63
N GLN A 467 -7.21 19.00 0.65
CA GLN A 467 -6.32 18.32 1.59
C GLN A 467 -6.63 16.82 1.62
N TRP A 468 -5.63 15.98 1.85
CA TRP A 468 -5.77 14.51 1.73
C TRP A 468 -6.96 13.95 2.52
N SER A 469 -7.13 14.37 3.78
CA SER A 469 -8.25 13.95 4.63
C SER A 469 -9.62 14.34 4.05
N ASP A 470 -9.74 15.58 3.55
CA ASP A 470 -10.98 16.08 2.96
C ASP A 470 -11.28 15.41 1.61
N TYR A 471 -10.24 15.15 0.83
CA TYR A 471 -10.34 14.42 -0.42
C TYR A 471 -10.88 13.00 -0.22
N LEU A 472 -10.31 12.26 0.74
CA LEU A 472 -10.81 10.92 1.09
C LEU A 472 -12.22 10.97 1.68
N LYS A 473 -12.52 11.96 2.54
CA LYS A 473 -13.86 12.17 3.08
C LYS A 473 -14.89 12.41 1.98
N ALA A 474 -14.60 13.29 1.03
CA ALA A 474 -15.46 13.59 -0.11
C ALA A 474 -15.67 12.36 -1.02
N ALA A 475 -14.61 11.59 -1.30
CA ALA A 475 -14.71 10.36 -2.07
C ALA A 475 -15.58 9.30 -1.35
N ARG A 476 -15.38 9.10 -0.03
CA ARG A 476 -16.21 8.18 0.78
C ARG A 476 -17.67 8.63 0.86
N ALA A 477 -17.92 9.94 0.96
CA ALA A 477 -19.25 10.53 0.91
C ALA A 477 -19.87 10.46 -0.48
N LYS A 478 -19.15 9.94 -1.50
CA LYS A 478 -19.62 9.81 -2.88
C LYS A 478 -20.00 11.16 -3.52
N SER A 479 -19.38 12.25 -3.06
CA SER A 479 -19.72 13.60 -3.50
C SER A 479 -18.91 14.05 -4.73
N LEU A 480 -17.84 13.37 -5.08
CA LEU A 480 -16.99 13.72 -6.23
C LEU A 480 -17.57 13.15 -7.53
N PRO A 481 -17.74 13.95 -8.60
CA PRO A 481 -18.24 13.46 -9.88
C PRO A 481 -17.18 12.70 -10.68
N ILE A 482 -15.94 13.22 -10.72
CA ILE A 482 -14.78 12.66 -11.41
C ILE A 482 -13.51 13.03 -10.64
N TRP A 483 -12.62 12.05 -10.43
CA TRP A 483 -11.39 12.29 -9.67
C TRP A 483 -10.30 11.23 -9.95
N PRO A 484 -9.01 11.60 -10.08
CA PRO A 484 -7.91 10.65 -10.14
C PRO A 484 -7.54 10.16 -8.73
N LEU A 485 -7.47 8.84 -8.53
CA LEU A 485 -7.02 8.25 -7.26
C LEU A 485 -6.28 6.94 -7.54
N GLY A 486 -5.36 6.58 -6.66
CA GLY A 486 -4.64 5.31 -6.70
C GLY A 486 -5.02 4.36 -5.57
N TRP A 487 -4.61 3.12 -5.75
CA TRP A 487 -4.64 2.06 -4.76
C TRP A 487 -3.27 1.39 -4.71
N GLY A 488 -2.66 1.29 -3.54
CA GLY A 488 -1.49 0.44 -3.29
C GLY A 488 -1.95 -0.91 -2.74
N ALA A 489 -1.26 -1.97 -3.11
CA ALA A 489 -1.59 -3.29 -2.60
C ALA A 489 -1.24 -3.43 -1.12
N ASP A 490 -2.14 -4.03 -0.36
CA ASP A 490 -1.91 -4.41 1.03
C ASP A 490 -1.33 -5.84 1.15
N TYR A 491 -1.62 -6.69 0.16
CA TYR A 491 -1.11 -8.06 0.06
C TYR A 491 -0.97 -8.49 -1.40
N ALA A 492 -0.03 -9.37 -1.68
CA ALA A 492 0.36 -9.80 -3.03
C ALA A 492 -0.63 -10.79 -3.65
N ASP A 493 -1.87 -10.37 -3.84
CA ASP A 493 -2.86 -11.13 -4.62
C ASP A 493 -3.71 -10.18 -5.46
N SER A 494 -3.98 -10.57 -6.71
CA SER A 494 -4.76 -9.78 -7.66
C SER A 494 -6.19 -9.46 -7.16
N ASP A 495 -6.73 -10.23 -6.21
CA ASP A 495 -7.99 -9.92 -5.53
C ASP A 495 -7.95 -8.56 -4.82
N ASN A 496 -6.75 -8.11 -4.37
CA ASN A 496 -6.56 -6.80 -3.75
C ASN A 496 -6.82 -5.61 -4.69
N PHE A 497 -6.91 -5.86 -5.97
CA PHE A 497 -7.31 -4.88 -7.00
C PHE A 497 -8.70 -5.20 -7.55
N ILE A 498 -8.93 -6.44 -7.95
CA ILE A 498 -10.16 -6.85 -8.64
C ILE A 498 -11.39 -6.58 -7.77
N HIS A 499 -11.37 -7.01 -6.51
CA HIS A 499 -12.50 -6.79 -5.60
C HIS A 499 -12.73 -5.29 -5.25
N PRO A 500 -11.74 -4.51 -4.83
CA PRO A 500 -11.93 -3.09 -4.52
C PRO A 500 -12.44 -2.26 -5.69
N PHE A 501 -11.94 -2.50 -6.90
CA PHE A 501 -12.26 -1.68 -8.07
C PHE A 501 -13.56 -2.05 -8.77
N TYR A 502 -13.93 -3.35 -8.76
CA TYR A 502 -14.98 -3.85 -9.66
C TYR A 502 -16.16 -4.54 -8.95
N HIS A 503 -16.01 -5.00 -7.70
CA HIS A 503 -17.12 -5.60 -6.96
C HIS A 503 -17.98 -4.51 -6.32
N SER A 504 -19.32 -4.60 -6.40
CA SER A 504 -20.25 -3.57 -5.86
C SER A 504 -20.09 -3.31 -4.36
N ARG A 505 -19.54 -4.28 -3.59
CA ARG A 505 -19.16 -4.13 -2.18
C ARG A 505 -17.71 -3.70 -1.96
N GLY A 506 -16.92 -3.57 -3.03
CA GLY A 506 -15.53 -3.15 -2.99
C GLY A 506 -15.38 -1.70 -2.53
N SER A 507 -14.30 -1.40 -1.82
CA SER A 507 -14.10 -0.09 -1.19
C SER A 507 -14.09 1.07 -2.20
N LEU A 508 -13.53 0.87 -3.38
CA LEU A 508 -13.43 1.89 -4.43
C LEU A 508 -14.70 1.92 -5.32
N ALA A 509 -15.24 0.75 -5.69
CA ALA A 509 -16.49 0.66 -6.42
C ALA A 509 -17.65 1.33 -5.68
N LYS A 510 -17.72 1.19 -4.33
CA LYS A 510 -18.69 1.90 -3.49
C LYS A 510 -18.57 3.41 -3.59
N ARG A 511 -17.37 3.97 -3.66
CA ARG A 511 -17.14 5.43 -3.70
C ARG A 511 -17.69 6.05 -4.98
N GLN A 512 -17.69 5.30 -6.07
CA GLN A 512 -18.22 5.73 -7.37
C GLN A 512 -19.67 5.26 -7.64
N ASN A 513 -20.31 4.59 -6.68
CA ASN A 513 -21.63 3.98 -6.86
C ASN A 513 -21.69 2.99 -8.04
N PHE A 514 -20.58 2.36 -8.38
CA PHE A 514 -20.54 1.32 -9.39
C PHE A 514 -21.16 0.03 -8.84
N LYS A 515 -22.11 -0.53 -9.60
CA LYS A 515 -22.78 -1.80 -9.28
C LYS A 515 -23.08 -2.53 -10.58
N ASP A 516 -22.56 -3.74 -10.69
CA ASP A 516 -22.83 -4.63 -11.81
C ASP A 516 -22.85 -6.08 -11.30
N PRO A 517 -24.02 -6.76 -11.36
CA PRO A 517 -24.16 -8.13 -10.85
C PRO A 517 -23.30 -9.18 -11.58
N GLU A 518 -22.92 -8.94 -12.84
CA GLU A 518 -22.04 -9.85 -13.57
C GLU A 518 -20.61 -9.82 -13.03
N PHE A 519 -20.09 -8.61 -12.73
CA PHE A 519 -18.82 -8.47 -12.04
C PHE A 519 -18.86 -9.14 -10.67
N ASP A 520 -19.90 -8.86 -9.86
CA ASP A 520 -20.04 -9.44 -8.53
C ASP A 520 -19.99 -10.96 -8.57
N LYS A 521 -20.78 -11.58 -9.48
CA LYS A 521 -20.84 -13.04 -9.64
C LYS A 521 -19.48 -13.64 -10.02
N LEU A 522 -18.76 -13.03 -10.95
CA LEU A 522 -17.45 -13.51 -11.40
C LEU A 522 -16.41 -13.38 -10.30
N ILE A 523 -16.41 -12.26 -9.58
CA ILE A 523 -15.46 -12.00 -8.48
C ILE A 523 -15.74 -12.93 -7.30
N ASP A 524 -17.00 -13.08 -6.90
CA ASP A 524 -17.37 -13.98 -5.81
C ASP A 524 -16.99 -15.44 -6.15
N TYR A 525 -17.20 -15.89 -7.40
CA TYR A 525 -16.76 -17.21 -7.85
C TYR A 525 -15.23 -17.34 -7.83
N ALA A 526 -14.50 -16.38 -8.41
CA ALA A 526 -13.03 -16.41 -8.43
C ALA A 526 -12.42 -16.52 -7.02
N ARG A 527 -13.05 -15.90 -6.03
CA ARG A 527 -12.61 -15.97 -4.62
C ARG A 527 -12.83 -17.32 -3.94
N THR A 528 -13.62 -18.22 -4.53
CA THR A 528 -13.76 -19.60 -4.05
C THR A 528 -12.69 -20.54 -4.60
N LEU A 529 -11.90 -20.11 -5.61
CA LEU A 529 -10.86 -20.91 -6.26
C LEU A 529 -9.56 -20.86 -5.45
N VAL A 530 -9.55 -21.50 -4.29
CA VAL A 530 -8.46 -21.40 -3.29
C VAL A 530 -7.31 -22.39 -3.52
N LYS A 531 -7.53 -23.47 -4.31
CA LYS A 531 -6.54 -24.54 -4.51
C LYS A 531 -5.52 -24.15 -5.59
N PRO A 532 -4.26 -24.61 -5.50
CA PRO A 532 -3.21 -24.30 -6.48
C PRO A 532 -3.60 -24.63 -7.93
N GLU A 533 -4.25 -25.78 -8.17
CA GLU A 533 -4.70 -26.23 -9.48
C GLU A 533 -5.82 -25.37 -10.09
N GLN A 534 -6.51 -24.58 -9.28
CA GLN A 534 -7.59 -23.68 -9.72
C GLN A 534 -7.09 -22.27 -10.07
N GLN A 535 -5.84 -21.96 -9.82
CA GLN A 535 -5.33 -20.59 -10.00
C GLN A 535 -5.35 -20.14 -11.46
N ALA A 536 -5.09 -21.05 -12.41
CA ALA A 536 -5.16 -20.73 -13.83
C ALA A 536 -6.57 -20.27 -14.24
N GLU A 537 -7.62 -20.96 -13.78
CA GLU A 537 -9.02 -20.58 -14.00
C GLU A 537 -9.32 -19.21 -13.38
N ARG A 538 -8.88 -18.98 -12.14
CA ARG A 538 -9.05 -17.70 -11.44
C ARG A 538 -8.47 -16.54 -12.23
N PHE A 539 -7.26 -16.70 -12.76
CA PHE A 539 -6.59 -15.65 -13.53
C PHE A 539 -7.26 -15.37 -14.88
N GLU A 540 -7.81 -16.38 -15.54
CA GLU A 540 -8.63 -16.17 -16.76
C GLU A 540 -9.94 -15.41 -16.43
N ILE A 541 -10.55 -15.63 -15.26
CA ILE A 541 -11.70 -14.83 -14.81
C ILE A 541 -11.28 -13.37 -14.61
N TYR A 542 -10.12 -13.09 -14.03
CA TYR A 542 -9.63 -11.72 -13.84
C TYR A 542 -9.35 -11.01 -15.17
N LYS A 543 -8.79 -11.70 -16.17
CA LYS A 543 -8.68 -11.17 -17.55
C LYS A 543 -10.05 -10.85 -18.15
N LYS A 544 -11.02 -11.75 -17.98
CA LYS A 544 -12.40 -11.51 -18.42
C LYS A 544 -12.99 -10.26 -17.76
N ILE A 545 -12.80 -10.08 -16.44
CA ILE A 545 -13.23 -8.88 -15.71
C ILE A 545 -12.56 -7.63 -16.28
N GLY A 546 -11.27 -7.68 -16.61
CA GLY A 546 -10.55 -6.58 -17.27
C GLY A 546 -11.18 -6.18 -18.61
N ARG A 547 -11.52 -7.16 -19.45
CA ARG A 547 -12.21 -6.91 -20.75
C ARG A 547 -13.59 -6.30 -20.54
N MET A 548 -14.36 -6.81 -19.59
CA MET A 548 -15.65 -6.21 -19.23
C MET A 548 -15.48 -4.77 -18.71
N ALA A 549 -14.47 -4.53 -17.88
CA ALA A 549 -14.17 -3.19 -17.39
C ALA A 549 -13.77 -2.23 -18.52
N TYR A 550 -13.07 -2.71 -19.54
CA TYR A 550 -12.82 -1.92 -20.74
C TYR A 550 -14.11 -1.48 -21.43
N ASP A 551 -15.10 -2.37 -21.58
CA ASP A 551 -16.36 -2.06 -22.25
C ASP A 551 -17.27 -1.17 -21.40
N VAL A 552 -17.44 -1.47 -20.11
CA VAL A 552 -18.30 -0.73 -19.18
C VAL A 552 -17.65 0.60 -18.75
N LEU A 553 -16.32 0.65 -18.70
CA LEU A 553 -15.51 1.82 -18.36
C LEU A 553 -15.89 2.47 -17.01
N PRO A 554 -15.82 1.74 -15.89
CA PRO A 554 -16.10 2.33 -14.59
C PRO A 554 -15.04 3.34 -14.17
N ASN A 555 -13.83 3.22 -14.68
CA ASN A 555 -12.69 4.11 -14.46
C ASN A 555 -11.75 4.07 -15.68
N ILE A 556 -10.81 5.02 -15.74
CA ILE A 556 -9.76 5.08 -16.78
C ILE A 556 -8.42 4.77 -16.11
N PRO A 557 -7.85 3.57 -16.30
CA PRO A 557 -6.46 3.31 -15.92
C PRO A 557 -5.51 4.19 -16.74
N TYR A 558 -4.41 4.63 -16.14
CA TYR A 558 -3.38 5.39 -16.84
C TYR A 558 -1.98 4.96 -16.38
N PRO A 559 -0.91 5.27 -17.17
CA PRO A 559 0.45 4.86 -16.84
C PRO A 559 0.91 5.34 -15.46
N LEU A 560 1.72 4.52 -14.79
CA LEU A 560 2.42 4.87 -13.55
C LEU A 560 3.92 4.93 -13.78
N GLN A 561 4.60 5.79 -13.01
CA GLN A 561 6.04 5.86 -13.01
C GLN A 561 6.66 4.50 -12.67
N SER A 562 7.58 4.01 -13.52
CA SER A 562 8.31 2.76 -13.25
C SER A 562 9.24 2.93 -12.04
N PRO A 563 9.33 1.92 -11.17
CA PRO A 563 10.20 1.96 -10.00
C PRO A 563 11.68 2.03 -10.37
N PHE A 564 12.45 2.63 -9.48
CA PHE A 564 13.91 2.64 -9.52
C PHE A 564 14.48 2.69 -8.11
N ILE A 565 15.69 2.18 -7.93
CA ILE A 565 16.41 2.21 -6.65
C ILE A 565 17.76 2.90 -6.89
N ILE A 566 18.13 3.82 -6.01
CA ILE A 566 19.37 4.58 -6.11
C ILE A 566 20.30 4.21 -4.96
N THR A 567 21.47 3.70 -5.28
CA THR A 567 22.46 3.27 -4.29
C THR A 567 23.87 3.68 -4.68
N ARG A 568 24.80 3.56 -3.73
CA ARG A 568 26.22 3.48 -4.06
C ARG A 568 26.47 2.20 -4.89
N ASP A 569 27.46 2.24 -5.79
CA ASP A 569 27.77 1.16 -6.73
C ASP A 569 28.45 -0.06 -6.06
N ASN A 570 29.01 0.13 -4.86
CA ASN A 570 29.58 -0.94 -4.04
C ASN A 570 28.53 -1.79 -3.32
N LEU A 571 27.25 -1.36 -3.28
CA LEU A 571 26.17 -2.14 -2.67
C LEU A 571 25.79 -3.33 -3.58
N GLN A 572 25.74 -4.53 -3.02
CA GLN A 572 25.40 -5.78 -3.70
C GLN A 572 24.15 -6.40 -3.11
N GLY A 573 23.50 -7.32 -3.86
CA GLY A 573 22.29 -8.02 -3.39
C GLY A 573 20.99 -7.23 -3.53
N VAL A 574 21.04 -6.05 -4.18
CA VAL A 574 19.85 -5.22 -4.43
C VAL A 574 18.95 -5.90 -5.46
N TYR A 575 17.67 -5.99 -5.13
CA TYR A 575 16.57 -6.42 -6.00
C TYR A 575 15.36 -5.51 -5.75
N TYR A 576 14.31 -5.67 -6.55
CA TYR A 576 13.06 -4.95 -6.36
C TYR A 576 11.92 -5.93 -6.12
N ASN A 577 11.29 -5.82 -4.98
CA ASN A 577 10.00 -6.47 -4.71
C ASN A 577 8.97 -5.38 -4.39
N SER A 578 7.95 -5.28 -5.21
CA SER A 578 6.95 -4.20 -5.10
C SER A 578 6.08 -4.28 -3.85
N MET A 579 6.12 -5.39 -3.11
CA MET A 579 5.39 -5.58 -1.86
C MET A 579 6.24 -5.31 -0.62
N LEU A 580 7.56 -5.29 -0.76
CA LEU A 580 8.44 -4.85 0.32
C LEU A 580 8.47 -3.33 0.37
N SER A 581 8.22 -2.76 1.53
CA SER A 581 8.13 -1.31 1.72
C SER A 581 9.41 -0.55 1.38
N ARG A 582 10.56 -1.26 1.37
CA ARG A 582 11.87 -0.73 0.97
C ARG A 582 12.58 -1.62 -0.05
N ASP A 583 11.82 -2.26 -0.94
CA ASP A 583 12.23 -3.00 -2.12
C ASP A 583 12.98 -4.31 -1.84
N PHE A 584 13.80 -4.41 -0.77
CA PHE A 584 14.60 -5.59 -0.42
C PHE A 584 14.85 -5.68 1.08
N TYR A 585 15.10 -6.89 1.57
CA TYR A 585 15.51 -7.13 2.95
C TYR A 585 16.98 -6.74 3.19
N TRP A 586 17.27 -6.13 4.34
CA TRP A 586 18.66 -5.73 4.69
C TRP A 586 19.59 -6.93 4.86
N LYS A 587 19.08 -8.11 5.21
CA LYS A 587 19.88 -9.35 5.32
C LYS A 587 20.49 -9.80 4.01
N ASP A 588 19.91 -9.40 2.87
CA ASP A 588 20.29 -9.86 1.54
C ASP A 588 21.37 -8.99 0.88
N ILE A 589 21.71 -7.86 1.49
CA ILE A 589 22.69 -6.93 0.95
C ILE A 589 24.07 -7.07 1.61
N SER A 590 25.09 -6.66 0.87
CA SER A 590 26.49 -6.58 1.31
C SER A 590 27.20 -5.44 0.61
N LYS A 591 28.39 -5.07 1.09
CA LYS A 591 29.28 -4.10 0.42
C LYS A 591 30.56 -4.79 -0.02
N LYS A 592 31.04 -4.39 -1.20
CA LYS A 592 32.37 -4.75 -1.72
C LYS A 592 33.43 -3.84 -1.17
#